data_411d782004bffbc76376b843a8bb0c05
#
_entry.id   411d782004bffbc76376b843a8bb0c05
#
_cell.length_a   1.000
_cell.length_b   1.000
_cell.length_c   1.000
_cell.angle_alpha   90.00
_cell.angle_beta   90.00
_cell.angle_gamma   90.00
#
_symmetry.space_group_name_H-M   'P 1'
#
loop_
_entity.id
_entity.type
_entity.pdbx_description
1 polymer ?
#
loop_
_entity_poly.entity_id
_entity_poly.type
_entity_poly.pdbx_seq_one_letter_code
_entity_poly.pdbx_strand_id
1 'polypeptide(L)'
;MKFYEFKGNFHLNWKKWIIIITFFLLYISGFLVINQQSKNVTMKLFTLIVFNFLLLISELKAQSALPSKAQNKWANAEIGAMFHFDLQVFEPEYKWRSDRNYQPELSIFNPKELNTDQWIQSAKAAGATYAILVAKHCSGFSLWPTKAHYYSVKNTPWRNGKGDIVKDFIASCKKYGLKPGLYASASANAYCHVDNPGLVLSGELKEQNNYNEIVKTQLTELWSQYGDLFEIWFDGGVLPPDKGGIDMLSLLEKYQSGAIVFQGPYGFNNNIRWVGNEDGVAPYPCWACADSTTSATGVIQIKGLNGNPEGNFWCPGEADFPLRKNNSFDGGWFWHKNQDDSIRSLGELNELYLKTVGRNTNMLIGIVVDNRGLVPDADMKRLTEFGNEIKNQFSKILGSASGQGNLLSIRFKSPQYVKYVVIQEDISKGERIREYSIAGMENGNRINICKGTSIGHKRIEIIRNRQLTGIKLQIIKSEGDPQISILKCY
;
A
#
# COMPACT_ATOMS: atom_id res chain seq x y z
N MET A 1 -0.18 -35.94 18.53
CA MET A 1 -0.84 -35.42 17.32
C MET A 1 -1.93 -34.47 17.81
N LYS A 2 -1.62 -33.16 17.93
CA LYS A 2 -2.58 -32.14 18.41
C LYS A 2 -3.06 -31.39 17.18
N PHE A 3 -4.35 -31.48 16.90
CA PHE A 3 -5.02 -30.68 15.88
C PHE A 3 -5.09 -29.23 16.38
N TYR A 4 -4.45 -28.30 15.66
CA TYR A 4 -4.68 -26.88 15.81
C TYR A 4 -5.97 -26.51 15.08
N GLU A 5 -6.97 -25.99 15.83
CA GLU A 5 -8.18 -25.42 15.27
C GLU A 5 -7.86 -24.11 14.56
N PHE A 6 -8.07 -24.09 13.26
CA PHE A 6 -8.08 -22.88 12.43
C PHE A 6 -9.35 -22.06 12.74
N LYS A 7 -9.24 -20.99 13.53
CA LYS A 7 -10.29 -19.98 13.72
C LYS A 7 -10.01 -18.76 12.83
N GLY A 8 -10.40 -18.82 11.59
CA GLY A 8 -10.52 -17.66 10.71
C GLY A 8 -11.72 -17.84 9.81
N ASN A 9 -12.42 -16.79 9.41
CA ASN A 9 -13.71 -16.65 8.71
C ASN A 9 -14.20 -17.75 7.73
N PHE A 10 -13.60 -18.90 7.74
CA PHE A 10 -14.00 -20.14 7.05
C PHE A 10 -15.23 -20.83 7.69
N HIS A 11 -15.66 -20.41 8.89
CA HIS A 11 -16.73 -21.11 9.62
C HIS A 11 -18.13 -21.05 8.99
N LEU A 12 -18.41 -20.02 8.17
CA LEU A 12 -19.72 -19.96 7.49
C LEU A 12 -19.79 -20.92 6.30
N ASN A 13 -18.66 -21.19 5.66
CA ASN A 13 -18.58 -22.09 4.50
C ASN A 13 -18.61 -23.57 4.91
N TRP A 14 -17.96 -23.96 5.99
CA TRP A 14 -17.89 -25.36 6.45
C TRP A 14 -19.25 -25.91 6.84
N LYS A 15 -20.03 -25.15 7.58
CA LYS A 15 -21.41 -25.60 7.95
C LYS A 15 -22.29 -25.81 6.73
N LYS A 16 -22.21 -24.97 5.72
CA LYS A 16 -22.91 -25.15 4.44
C LYS A 16 -22.42 -26.39 3.70
N TRP A 17 -21.11 -26.64 3.65
CA TRP A 17 -20.54 -27.83 3.05
C TRP A 17 -20.92 -29.13 3.79
N ILE A 18 -20.91 -29.13 5.12
CA ILE A 18 -21.36 -30.26 5.92
C ILE A 18 -22.84 -30.55 5.65
N ILE A 19 -23.69 -29.54 5.61
CA ILE A 19 -25.11 -29.70 5.29
C ILE A 19 -25.29 -30.28 3.88
N ILE A 20 -24.57 -29.76 2.89
CA ILE A 20 -24.63 -30.23 1.48
C ILE A 20 -24.13 -31.68 1.38
N ILE A 21 -23.00 -32.01 2.00
CA ILE A 21 -22.43 -33.37 2.02
C ILE A 21 -23.35 -34.32 2.77
N THR A 22 -23.94 -33.90 3.89
CA THR A 22 -24.87 -34.72 4.65
C THR A 22 -26.14 -34.98 3.88
N PHE A 23 -26.73 -33.99 3.19
CA PHE A 23 -27.86 -34.22 2.30
C PHE A 23 -27.52 -35.11 1.11
N PHE A 24 -26.36 -34.98 0.53
CA PHE A 24 -25.85 -35.81 -0.56
C PHE A 24 -25.64 -37.26 -0.13
N LEU A 25 -25.10 -37.51 1.04
CA LEU A 25 -24.91 -38.84 1.64
C LEU A 25 -26.24 -39.48 2.04
N LEU A 26 -27.18 -38.74 2.61
CA LEU A 26 -28.53 -39.21 2.92
C LEU A 26 -29.31 -39.55 1.64
N TYR A 27 -29.10 -38.78 0.58
CA TYR A 27 -29.73 -39.06 -0.73
C TYR A 27 -29.17 -40.30 -1.41
N ILE A 28 -27.84 -40.51 -1.36
CA ILE A 28 -27.19 -41.72 -1.88
C ILE A 28 -27.67 -42.97 -1.08
N SER A 29 -27.77 -42.87 0.24
CA SER A 29 -28.23 -43.97 1.08
C SER A 29 -29.73 -44.30 0.83
N GLY A 30 -30.57 -43.29 0.59
CA GLY A 30 -31.97 -43.48 0.18
C GLY A 30 -32.13 -44.11 -1.20
N PHE A 31 -31.18 -43.81 -2.11
CA PHE A 31 -31.18 -44.34 -3.49
C PHE A 31 -30.83 -45.83 -3.58
N LEU A 32 -30.01 -46.33 -2.67
CA LEU A 32 -29.65 -47.75 -2.59
C LEU A 32 -30.78 -48.66 -2.08
N VAL A 33 -31.81 -48.07 -1.49
CA VAL A 33 -32.94 -48.80 -0.89
C VAL A 33 -34.18 -48.90 -1.82
N ILE A 34 -34.26 -48.12 -2.92
CA ILE A 34 -35.42 -48.07 -3.81
C ILE A 34 -35.26 -49.03 -5.00
N ASN A 35 -36.09 -50.04 -5.02
CA ASN A 35 -36.17 -51.22 -5.86
C ASN A 35 -36.44 -50.91 -7.36
N GLN A 36 -36.08 -51.83 -8.21
CA GLN A 36 -35.89 -51.91 -9.68
C GLN A 36 -37.00 -51.44 -10.64
N GLN A 37 -38.12 -50.87 -10.21
CA GLN A 37 -39.25 -50.62 -11.13
C GLN A 37 -39.43 -49.19 -11.67
N SER A 38 -38.58 -48.23 -11.32
CA SER A 38 -38.73 -46.82 -11.80
C SER A 38 -37.45 -46.14 -12.34
N LYS A 39 -36.62 -46.89 -13.05
CA LYS A 39 -35.31 -46.37 -13.57
C LYS A 39 -35.40 -45.05 -14.34
N ASN A 40 -36.46 -44.82 -15.11
CA ASN A 40 -36.59 -43.63 -15.97
C ASN A 40 -36.99 -42.36 -15.19
N VAL A 41 -37.80 -42.47 -14.14
CA VAL A 41 -38.22 -41.32 -13.31
C VAL A 41 -37.08 -40.91 -12.40
N THR A 42 -36.35 -41.87 -11.83
CA THR A 42 -35.21 -41.68 -10.94
C THR A 42 -34.03 -41.01 -11.68
N MET A 43 -33.77 -41.42 -12.93
CA MET A 43 -32.70 -40.84 -13.74
C MET A 43 -33.01 -39.39 -14.14
N LYS A 44 -34.27 -39.07 -14.46
CA LYS A 44 -34.70 -37.68 -14.74
C LYS A 44 -34.58 -36.78 -13.51
N LEU A 45 -34.96 -37.29 -12.32
CA LEU A 45 -34.86 -36.57 -11.07
C LEU A 45 -33.37 -36.32 -10.65
N PHE A 46 -32.53 -37.34 -10.86
CA PHE A 46 -31.06 -37.22 -10.63
C PHE A 46 -30.44 -36.18 -11.57
N THR A 47 -30.78 -36.20 -12.86
CA THR A 47 -30.31 -35.22 -13.84
C THR A 47 -30.75 -33.80 -13.48
N LEU A 48 -31.99 -33.63 -13.02
CA LEU A 48 -32.51 -32.33 -12.58
C LEU A 48 -31.79 -31.80 -11.32
N ILE A 49 -31.50 -32.69 -10.38
CA ILE A 49 -30.78 -32.33 -9.15
C ILE A 49 -29.32 -31.98 -9.45
N VAL A 50 -28.63 -32.77 -10.29
CA VAL A 50 -27.27 -32.47 -10.73
C VAL A 50 -27.23 -31.16 -11.52
N PHE A 51 -28.20 -30.90 -12.38
CA PHE A 51 -28.30 -29.67 -13.13
C PHE A 51 -28.53 -28.44 -12.21
N ASN A 52 -29.47 -28.55 -11.25
CA ASN A 52 -29.68 -27.50 -10.24
C ASN A 52 -28.48 -27.33 -9.32
N PHE A 53 -27.75 -28.41 -8.98
CA PHE A 53 -26.54 -28.35 -8.19
C PHE A 53 -25.37 -27.68 -8.97
N LEU A 54 -25.25 -27.97 -10.27
CA LEU A 54 -24.31 -27.28 -11.16
C LEU A 54 -24.69 -25.81 -11.37
N LEU A 55 -25.97 -25.47 -11.43
CA LEU A 55 -26.44 -24.08 -11.44
C LEU A 55 -26.13 -23.37 -10.13
N LEU A 56 -26.32 -24.01 -8.97
CA LEU A 56 -25.96 -23.47 -7.66
C LEU A 56 -24.45 -23.29 -7.49
N ILE A 57 -23.63 -24.19 -8.06
CA ILE A 57 -22.18 -24.05 -8.08
C ILE A 57 -21.75 -22.93 -9.03
N SER A 58 -22.44 -22.74 -10.16
CA SER A 58 -22.13 -21.65 -11.10
C SER A 58 -22.48 -20.26 -10.53
N GLU A 59 -23.38 -20.17 -9.53
CA GLU A 59 -23.65 -18.94 -8.79
C GLU A 59 -22.74 -18.69 -7.60
N LEU A 60 -21.91 -19.67 -7.20
CA LEU A 60 -20.81 -19.48 -6.26
C LEU A 60 -19.62 -18.80 -6.95
N LYS A 61 -19.86 -17.65 -7.59
CA LYS A 61 -18.77 -16.72 -7.89
C LYS A 61 -18.07 -16.40 -6.57
N ALA A 62 -16.77 -16.61 -6.53
CA ALA A 62 -15.98 -16.16 -5.40
C ALA A 62 -16.32 -14.68 -5.15
N GLN A 63 -16.83 -14.37 -3.98
CA GLN A 63 -17.16 -12.99 -3.64
C GLN A 63 -15.86 -12.21 -3.74
N SER A 64 -15.82 -11.22 -4.62
CA SER A 64 -14.63 -10.34 -4.77
C SER A 64 -14.23 -9.81 -3.41
N ALA A 65 -12.94 -9.80 -3.14
CA ALA A 65 -12.42 -9.24 -1.89
C ALA A 65 -12.85 -7.79 -1.75
N LEU A 66 -13.20 -7.39 -0.52
CA LEU A 66 -13.64 -6.04 -0.22
C LEU A 66 -12.61 -5.32 0.65
N PRO A 67 -12.47 -4.00 0.50
CA PRO A 67 -11.60 -3.22 1.37
C PRO A 67 -12.12 -3.17 2.79
N SER A 68 -11.21 -3.17 3.75
CA SER A 68 -11.51 -2.76 5.11
C SER A 68 -11.83 -1.26 5.18
N LYS A 69 -12.40 -0.80 6.30
CA LYS A 69 -12.59 0.64 6.56
C LYS A 69 -11.24 1.40 6.58
N ALA A 70 -10.18 0.76 7.08
CA ALA A 70 -8.84 1.34 7.10
C ALA A 70 -8.29 1.49 5.69
N GLN A 71 -8.42 0.49 4.83
CA GLN A 71 -7.97 0.54 3.44
C GLN A 71 -8.74 1.57 2.60
N ASN A 72 -10.05 1.74 2.81
CA ASN A 72 -10.81 2.83 2.20
C ASN A 72 -10.30 4.21 2.63
N LYS A 73 -10.02 4.40 3.93
CA LYS A 73 -9.48 5.65 4.46
C LYS A 73 -8.07 5.92 3.93
N TRP A 74 -7.28 4.87 3.75
CA TRP A 74 -5.94 4.95 3.19
C TRP A 74 -5.96 5.32 1.70
N ALA A 75 -6.81 4.68 0.89
CA ALA A 75 -6.96 5.03 -0.53
C ALA A 75 -7.32 6.52 -0.72
N ASN A 76 -8.17 7.08 0.15
CA ASN A 76 -8.52 8.51 0.15
C ASN A 76 -7.36 9.42 0.59
N ALA A 77 -6.28 8.88 1.14
CA ALA A 77 -5.13 9.67 1.57
C ALA A 77 -4.20 10.06 0.40
N GLU A 78 -4.17 9.29 -0.65
CA GLU A 78 -3.53 9.51 -1.96
C GLU A 78 -2.03 9.82 -1.95
N ILE A 79 -1.57 10.84 -1.21
CA ILE A 79 -0.18 11.30 -1.17
C ILE A 79 0.36 11.15 0.25
N GLY A 80 1.46 10.41 0.39
CA GLY A 80 2.27 10.27 1.59
C GLY A 80 3.69 10.77 1.39
N ALA A 81 4.39 10.97 2.49
CA ALA A 81 5.81 11.30 2.51
C ALA A 81 6.55 10.36 3.46
N MET A 82 7.75 9.91 3.09
CA MET A 82 8.61 9.07 3.92
C MET A 82 9.94 9.76 4.19
N PHE A 83 10.30 9.90 5.46
CA PHE A 83 11.52 10.59 5.88
C PHE A 83 12.61 9.60 6.23
N HIS A 84 13.75 9.71 5.53
CA HIS A 84 14.95 8.93 5.76
C HIS A 84 15.99 9.74 6.51
N PHE A 85 16.39 9.26 7.69
CA PHE A 85 17.42 9.87 8.51
C PHE A 85 18.13 8.78 9.32
N ASP A 86 19.46 8.67 9.18
CA ASP A 86 20.26 7.61 9.79
C ASP A 86 21.70 8.11 9.96
N LEU A 87 22.55 7.34 10.60
CA LEU A 87 24.00 7.57 10.69
C LEU A 87 24.68 7.71 9.32
N GLN A 88 24.15 7.07 8.30
CA GLN A 88 24.60 7.19 6.91
C GLN A 88 24.66 8.65 6.41
N VAL A 89 23.79 9.52 6.90
CA VAL A 89 23.78 10.96 6.56
C VAL A 89 25.04 11.67 7.06
N PHE A 90 25.67 11.17 8.14
CA PHE A 90 26.89 11.70 8.74
C PHE A 90 28.16 11.02 8.22
N GLU A 91 28.03 9.81 7.65
CA GLU A 91 29.10 9.02 7.07
C GLU A 91 28.66 8.46 5.71
N PRO A 92 28.65 9.28 4.65
CA PRO A 92 28.05 8.94 3.34
C PRO A 92 28.71 7.77 2.63
N GLU A 93 29.95 7.42 2.95
CA GLU A 93 30.66 6.28 2.38
C GLU A 93 30.25 4.94 2.97
N TYR A 94 29.56 4.95 4.11
CA TYR A 94 29.05 3.73 4.74
C TYR A 94 27.97 3.06 3.90
N LYS A 95 28.14 1.78 3.62
CA LYS A 95 27.22 0.94 2.86
C LYS A 95 26.80 -0.26 3.70
N TRP A 96 25.74 -0.13 4.44
CA TRP A 96 25.28 -1.14 5.41
C TRP A 96 25.24 -2.59 4.86
N ARG A 97 25.09 -2.78 3.56
CA ARG A 97 25.04 -4.13 2.94
C ARG A 97 26.41 -4.73 2.72
N SER A 98 27.40 -3.95 2.29
CA SER A 98 28.77 -4.42 2.06
C SER A 98 29.66 -4.33 3.29
N ASP A 99 29.43 -3.32 4.15
CA ASP A 99 30.31 -2.99 5.27
C ASP A 99 29.82 -3.63 6.58
N ARG A 100 29.38 -4.90 6.51
CA ARG A 100 28.68 -5.60 7.59
C ARG A 100 29.49 -5.80 8.86
N ASN A 101 30.81 -5.69 8.79
CA ASN A 101 31.74 -5.77 9.95
C ASN A 101 32.11 -4.39 10.50
N TYR A 102 31.54 -3.34 9.94
CA TYR A 102 31.73 -1.97 10.35
C TYR A 102 30.38 -1.30 10.63
N GLN A 103 30.30 -0.56 11.70
CA GLN A 103 29.17 0.32 12.01
C GLN A 103 29.71 1.71 12.33
N PRO A 104 29.12 2.78 11.78
CA PRO A 104 29.45 4.14 12.13
C PRO A 104 29.41 4.39 13.64
N GLU A 105 30.37 5.16 14.13
CA GLU A 105 30.47 5.52 15.54
C GLU A 105 29.26 6.38 15.95
N LEU A 106 28.64 6.05 17.09
CA LEU A 106 27.48 6.80 17.59
C LEU A 106 27.79 8.27 17.92
N SER A 107 29.07 8.59 18.16
CA SER A 107 29.56 9.96 18.45
C SER A 107 29.35 10.94 17.31
N ILE A 108 29.24 10.46 16.06
CA ILE A 108 29.01 11.33 14.88
C ILE A 108 27.55 11.81 14.77
N PHE A 109 26.60 11.10 15.40
CA PHE A 109 25.19 11.49 15.34
C PHE A 109 24.89 12.68 16.27
N ASN A 110 24.95 13.86 15.72
CA ASN A 110 24.70 15.08 16.49
C ASN A 110 24.07 16.21 15.65
N PRO A 111 22.86 16.02 15.09
CA PRO A 111 22.18 17.04 14.32
C PRO A 111 21.86 18.26 15.19
N LYS A 112 22.39 19.43 14.82
CA LYS A 112 22.34 20.64 15.65
C LYS A 112 21.01 21.40 15.55
N GLU A 113 20.30 21.22 14.43
CA GLU A 113 19.12 22.02 14.06
C GLU A 113 17.88 21.12 13.85
N LEU A 114 17.91 19.84 14.30
CA LEU A 114 16.85 18.88 14.06
C LEU A 114 15.49 19.46 14.40
N ASN A 115 14.61 19.50 13.37
CA ASN A 115 13.29 20.10 13.46
C ASN A 115 12.25 19.29 12.69
N THR A 116 11.56 18.39 13.38
CA THR A 116 10.50 17.56 12.78
C THR A 116 9.27 18.35 12.35
N ASP A 117 9.05 19.55 12.90
CA ASP A 117 8.00 20.45 12.42
C ASP A 117 8.26 20.89 10.99
N GLN A 118 9.51 21.23 10.65
CA GLN A 118 9.93 21.60 9.30
C GLN A 118 9.79 20.40 8.33
N TRP A 119 10.09 19.17 8.79
CA TRP A 119 9.87 17.97 7.98
C TRP A 119 8.39 17.83 7.61
N ILE A 120 7.49 17.89 8.58
CA ILE A 120 6.05 17.73 8.34
C ILE A 120 5.48 18.90 7.51
N GLN A 121 6.01 20.10 7.65
CA GLN A 121 5.64 21.23 6.77
C GLN A 121 6.05 20.97 5.33
N SER A 122 7.20 20.34 5.06
CA SER A 122 7.63 19.97 3.71
C SER A 122 6.68 18.95 3.07
N ALA A 123 6.29 17.90 3.82
CA ALA A 123 5.31 16.93 3.37
C ALA A 123 3.95 17.59 3.06
N LYS A 124 3.49 18.45 3.96
CA LYS A 124 2.22 19.17 3.79
C LYS A 124 2.24 20.11 2.57
N ALA A 125 3.37 20.76 2.30
CA ALA A 125 3.55 21.60 1.12
C ALA A 125 3.45 20.81 -0.19
N ALA A 126 3.88 19.55 -0.21
CA ALA A 126 3.70 18.63 -1.34
C ALA A 126 2.26 18.11 -1.49
N GLY A 127 1.36 18.42 -0.54
CA GLY A 127 -0.01 17.91 -0.54
C GLY A 127 -0.17 16.56 0.17
N ALA A 128 0.85 16.06 0.89
CA ALA A 128 0.77 14.83 1.65
C ALA A 128 -0.27 14.93 2.79
N THR A 129 -0.96 13.84 3.04
CA THR A 129 -1.97 13.71 4.10
C THR A 129 -1.55 12.73 5.20
N TYR A 130 -0.49 11.97 4.96
CA TYR A 130 0.19 11.12 5.93
C TYR A 130 1.70 11.22 5.75
N ALA A 131 2.42 10.87 6.80
CA ALA A 131 3.88 10.89 6.79
C ALA A 131 4.43 9.68 7.56
N ILE A 132 5.48 9.08 7.05
CA ILE A 132 6.16 7.90 7.60
C ILE A 132 7.57 8.30 8.00
N LEU A 133 7.98 7.98 9.23
CA LEU A 133 9.36 8.07 9.65
C LEU A 133 10.03 6.71 9.53
N VAL A 134 11.16 6.64 8.86
CA VAL A 134 12.07 5.51 8.94
C VAL A 134 12.74 5.52 10.31
N ALA A 135 12.06 4.92 11.30
CA ALA A 135 12.52 4.90 12.68
C ALA A 135 13.77 4.02 12.87
N LYS A 136 13.91 2.96 12.06
CA LYS A 136 15.09 2.12 11.97
C LYS A 136 15.21 1.53 10.57
N HIS A 137 16.24 1.91 9.84
CA HIS A 137 16.60 1.35 8.55
C HIS A 137 17.44 0.07 8.68
N CYS A 138 17.94 -0.45 7.58
CA CYS A 138 18.76 -1.66 7.52
C CYS A 138 20.14 -1.54 8.16
N SER A 139 20.62 -0.34 8.50
CA SER A 139 21.81 -0.12 9.34
C SER A 139 21.63 -0.73 10.74
N GLY A 140 20.40 -0.73 11.24
CA GLY A 140 20.05 -1.14 12.60
C GLY A 140 20.02 0.01 13.61
N PHE A 141 20.43 1.24 13.23
CA PHE A 141 20.39 2.39 14.12
C PHE A 141 18.95 2.82 14.40
N SER A 142 18.61 2.98 15.68
CA SER A 142 17.26 3.29 16.12
C SER A 142 17.13 4.77 16.51
N LEU A 143 16.16 5.48 15.90
CA LEU A 143 15.89 6.91 16.13
C LEU A 143 15.09 7.19 17.43
N TRP A 144 14.85 6.19 18.26
CA TRP A 144 14.24 6.30 19.60
C TRP A 144 15.09 5.59 20.64
N PRO A 145 14.93 5.91 21.94
CA PRO A 145 15.75 5.35 23.01
C PRO A 145 15.34 3.90 23.35
N THR A 146 15.46 2.99 22.37
CA THR A 146 15.08 1.58 22.52
C THR A 146 15.82 0.90 23.67
N LYS A 147 15.14 -0.08 24.27
CA LYS A 147 15.75 -0.99 25.27
C LYS A 147 16.33 -2.26 24.65
N ALA A 148 16.03 -2.50 23.35
CA ALA A 148 16.39 -3.74 22.68
C ALA A 148 17.90 -3.91 22.46
N HIS A 149 18.62 -2.82 22.21
CA HIS A 149 20.07 -2.83 21.96
C HIS A 149 20.71 -1.46 22.18
N TYR A 150 22.06 -1.43 22.10
CA TYR A 150 22.86 -0.22 22.36
C TYR A 150 22.83 0.77 21.19
N TYR A 151 22.68 0.33 19.93
CA TYR A 151 22.85 1.13 18.71
C TYR A 151 21.61 2.02 18.44
N SER A 152 21.53 3.14 19.19
CA SER A 152 20.37 4.03 19.15
C SER A 152 20.74 5.46 19.57
N VAL A 153 19.85 6.41 19.32
CA VAL A 153 19.97 7.83 19.73
C VAL A 153 20.25 8.01 21.23
N LYS A 154 19.88 7.05 22.07
CA LYS A 154 20.13 7.06 23.51
C LYS A 154 21.62 7.12 23.86
N ASN A 155 22.47 6.58 23.00
CA ASN A 155 23.91 6.45 23.23
C ASN A 155 24.72 7.41 22.35
N THR A 156 24.07 8.45 21.81
CA THR A 156 24.69 9.50 21.00
C THR A 156 24.89 10.78 21.83
N PRO A 157 25.75 11.72 21.41
CA PRO A 157 25.87 13.04 22.06
C PRO A 157 24.63 13.93 21.81
N TRP A 158 23.81 13.61 20.83
CA TRP A 158 22.61 14.39 20.52
C TRP A 158 21.66 14.47 21.72
N ARG A 159 21.35 15.70 22.14
CA ARG A 159 20.51 15.99 23.32
C ARG A 159 20.98 15.24 24.58
N ASN A 160 22.30 14.99 24.70
CA ASN A 160 22.89 14.21 25.79
C ASN A 160 22.25 12.83 26.00
N GLY A 161 21.92 12.12 24.90
CA GLY A 161 21.25 10.81 24.93
C GLY A 161 19.79 10.82 25.38
N LYS A 162 19.16 11.99 25.53
CA LYS A 162 17.75 12.13 25.94
C LYS A 162 16.79 12.41 24.79
N GLY A 163 17.29 12.34 23.55
CA GLY A 163 16.48 12.58 22.36
C GLY A 163 15.60 11.39 21.99
N ASP A 164 14.46 11.70 21.37
CA ASP A 164 13.51 10.74 20.80
C ASP A 164 12.88 11.34 19.54
N ILE A 165 13.43 10.98 18.38
CA ILE A 165 12.99 11.54 17.11
C ILE A 165 11.62 11.00 16.74
N VAL A 166 11.29 9.75 17.10
CA VAL A 166 9.96 9.16 16.85
C VAL A 166 8.90 9.96 17.58
N LYS A 167 9.13 10.29 18.85
CA LYS A 167 8.23 11.12 19.66
C LYS A 167 8.04 12.52 19.05
N ASP A 168 9.13 13.17 18.68
CA ASP A 168 9.10 14.51 18.07
C ASP A 168 8.33 14.48 16.74
N PHE A 169 8.58 13.48 15.89
CA PHE A 169 7.91 13.30 14.61
C PHE A 169 6.39 13.09 14.76
N ILE A 170 5.96 12.19 15.66
CA ILE A 170 4.54 11.95 15.95
C ILE A 170 3.85 13.22 16.45
N ALA A 171 4.53 13.98 17.33
CA ALA A 171 4.01 15.26 17.82
C ALA A 171 3.84 16.27 16.69
N SER A 172 4.81 16.38 15.78
CA SER A 172 4.74 17.25 14.61
C SER A 172 3.63 16.83 13.64
N CYS A 173 3.47 15.53 13.37
CA CYS A 173 2.35 15.03 12.56
C CYS A 173 1.01 15.47 13.14
N LYS A 174 0.80 15.29 14.44
CA LYS A 174 -0.40 15.70 15.15
C LYS A 174 -0.62 17.23 15.06
N LYS A 175 0.44 18.01 15.26
CA LYS A 175 0.40 19.49 15.22
C LYS A 175 -0.04 20.02 13.86
N TYR A 176 0.44 19.43 12.77
CA TYR A 176 0.15 19.90 11.40
C TYR A 176 -0.96 19.12 10.70
N GLY A 177 -1.58 18.13 11.38
CA GLY A 177 -2.75 17.41 10.90
C GLY A 177 -2.45 16.33 9.86
N LEU A 178 -1.20 15.81 9.81
CA LEU A 178 -0.86 14.63 9.04
C LEU A 178 -1.03 13.37 9.88
N LYS A 179 -1.39 12.27 9.23
CA LYS A 179 -1.51 10.98 9.88
C LYS A 179 -0.11 10.34 10.00
N PRO A 180 0.34 9.91 11.18
CA PRO A 180 1.67 9.38 11.37
C PRO A 180 1.77 7.91 10.96
N GLY A 181 2.89 7.53 10.35
CA GLY A 181 3.32 6.16 10.13
C GLY A 181 4.75 5.94 10.59
N LEU A 182 5.12 4.67 10.80
CA LEU A 182 6.48 4.28 11.17
C LEU A 182 6.96 3.12 10.32
N TYR A 183 8.20 3.23 9.84
CA TYR A 183 8.94 2.14 9.22
C TYR A 183 9.98 1.62 10.23
N ALA A 184 10.05 0.30 10.36
CA ALA A 184 11.11 -0.37 11.09
C ALA A 184 11.47 -1.68 10.39
N SER A 185 12.64 -1.75 9.73
CA SER A 185 13.08 -2.96 9.04
C SER A 185 13.19 -4.14 10.01
N ALA A 186 12.44 -5.21 9.74
CA ALA A 186 12.59 -6.50 10.42
C ALA A 186 13.35 -7.51 9.54
N SER A 187 13.49 -7.23 8.24
CA SER A 187 14.07 -8.12 7.24
C SER A 187 15.59 -8.01 7.12
N ALA A 188 16.16 -6.82 7.41
CA ALA A 188 17.61 -6.58 7.38
C ALA A 188 18.07 -5.71 8.55
N ASN A 189 19.26 -6.00 9.10
CA ASN A 189 19.85 -5.28 10.20
C ASN A 189 21.37 -5.53 10.22
N ALA A 190 22.14 -4.57 9.73
CA ALA A 190 23.61 -4.70 9.66
C ALA A 190 24.25 -4.82 11.06
N TYR A 191 23.76 -4.05 12.04
CA TYR A 191 24.23 -4.11 13.42
C TYR A 191 24.06 -5.48 14.07
N CYS A 192 22.98 -6.20 13.71
CA CYS A 192 22.72 -7.55 14.22
C CYS A 192 23.17 -8.66 13.27
N HIS A 193 23.90 -8.35 12.19
CA HIS A 193 24.32 -9.31 11.14
C HIS A 193 23.16 -10.12 10.55
N VAL A 194 22.05 -9.44 10.22
CA VAL A 194 20.84 -10.02 9.67
C VAL A 194 20.62 -9.53 8.24
N ASP A 195 20.23 -10.44 7.35
CA ASP A 195 19.84 -10.11 5.97
C ASP A 195 18.41 -10.54 5.65
N ASN A 196 17.87 -9.96 4.57
CA ASN A 196 16.55 -10.29 4.08
C ASN A 196 16.41 -11.82 3.84
N PRO A 197 15.36 -12.45 4.37
CA PRO A 197 14.11 -11.89 4.92
C PRO A 197 14.06 -11.76 6.45
N GLY A 198 15.15 -11.57 7.15
CA GLY A 198 15.21 -11.49 8.61
C GLY A 198 15.97 -12.66 9.24
N LEU A 199 16.86 -13.29 8.46
CA LEU A 199 17.70 -14.40 8.92
C LEU A 199 19.08 -13.90 9.32
N VAL A 200 19.57 -14.37 10.47
CA VAL A 200 20.96 -14.11 10.90
C VAL A 200 21.95 -14.78 9.96
N LEU A 201 23.03 -14.09 9.63
CA LEU A 201 24.03 -14.56 8.66
C LEU A 201 24.79 -15.80 9.12
N SER A 202 24.94 -15.99 10.43
CA SER A 202 25.58 -17.19 10.99
C SER A 202 24.76 -18.47 10.81
N GLY A 203 23.42 -18.34 10.66
CA GLY A 203 22.50 -19.46 10.67
C GLY A 203 22.30 -20.09 12.07
N GLU A 204 22.90 -19.53 13.12
CA GLU A 204 22.82 -20.05 14.47
C GLU A 204 21.46 -19.75 15.12
N LEU A 205 20.76 -20.79 15.58
CA LEU A 205 19.43 -20.66 16.18
C LEU A 205 19.42 -19.72 17.41
N LYS A 206 20.48 -19.73 18.21
CA LYS A 206 20.60 -18.86 19.36
C LYS A 206 20.63 -17.39 18.94
N GLU A 207 21.36 -17.04 17.90
CA GLU A 207 21.45 -15.68 17.37
C GLU A 207 20.12 -15.26 16.72
N GLN A 208 19.47 -16.19 16.01
CA GLN A 208 18.13 -15.92 15.46
C GLN A 208 17.12 -15.61 16.57
N ASN A 209 17.11 -16.37 17.65
CA ASN A 209 16.24 -16.11 18.79
C ASN A 209 16.56 -14.78 19.47
N ASN A 210 17.82 -14.42 19.63
CA ASN A 210 18.22 -13.13 20.15
C ASN A 210 17.71 -11.97 19.24
N TYR A 211 17.86 -12.10 17.92
CA TYR A 211 17.36 -11.11 16.98
C TYR A 211 15.82 -11.00 17.03
N ASN A 212 15.13 -12.11 17.13
CA ASN A 212 13.67 -12.14 17.27
C ASN A 212 13.21 -11.38 18.53
N GLU A 213 13.89 -11.51 19.67
CA GLU A 213 13.57 -10.74 20.88
C GLU A 213 13.88 -9.24 20.71
N ILE A 214 14.94 -8.88 19.97
CA ILE A 214 15.21 -7.48 19.59
C ILE A 214 14.06 -6.92 18.78
N VAL A 215 13.66 -7.60 17.69
CA VAL A 215 12.55 -7.17 16.82
C VAL A 215 11.26 -7.03 17.61
N LYS A 216 10.90 -8.05 18.40
CA LYS A 216 9.69 -8.05 19.23
C LYS A 216 9.67 -6.88 20.23
N THR A 217 10.79 -6.61 20.89
CA THR A 217 10.93 -5.49 21.83
C THR A 217 10.75 -4.17 21.10
N GLN A 218 11.46 -3.95 19.99
CA GLN A 218 11.42 -2.71 19.21
C GLN A 218 10.00 -2.43 18.66
N LEU A 219 9.35 -3.42 18.07
CA LEU A 219 8.01 -3.24 17.54
C LEU A 219 6.97 -3.05 18.65
N THR A 220 7.13 -3.72 19.80
CA THR A 220 6.29 -3.47 20.97
C THR A 220 6.43 -2.03 21.45
N GLU A 221 7.66 -1.50 21.53
CA GLU A 221 7.91 -0.10 21.89
C GLU A 221 7.24 0.86 20.91
N LEU A 222 7.50 0.70 19.60
CA LEU A 222 6.99 1.59 18.55
C LEU A 222 5.46 1.57 18.45
N TRP A 223 4.83 0.43 18.68
CA TRP A 223 3.38 0.27 18.50
C TRP A 223 2.55 0.52 19.76
N SER A 224 3.18 0.52 20.95
CA SER A 224 2.46 0.74 22.21
C SER A 224 2.72 2.09 22.88
N GLN A 225 3.81 2.81 22.51
CA GLN A 225 4.23 4.01 23.25
C GLN A 225 3.93 5.33 22.52
N TYR A 226 3.66 5.29 21.21
CA TYR A 226 3.54 6.50 20.38
C TYR A 226 2.13 6.77 19.85
N GLY A 227 1.15 5.96 20.29
CA GLY A 227 -0.25 6.08 19.89
C GLY A 227 -0.58 5.35 18.59
N ASP A 228 -1.77 5.64 18.04
CA ASP A 228 -2.26 4.98 16.84
C ASP A 228 -1.48 5.41 15.60
N LEU A 229 -1.04 4.44 14.81
CA LEU A 229 -0.36 4.64 13.55
C LEU A 229 -1.34 4.51 12.39
N PHE A 230 -1.16 5.37 11.40
CA PHE A 230 -1.91 5.28 10.16
C PHE A 230 -1.36 4.20 9.24
N GLU A 231 -0.02 4.12 9.19
CA GLU A 231 0.67 3.13 8.37
C GLU A 231 1.91 2.60 9.07
N ILE A 232 2.13 1.30 8.95
CA ILE A 232 3.34 0.59 9.37
C ILE A 232 4.00 0.03 8.12
N TRP A 233 5.29 0.28 7.97
CA TRP A 233 6.02 -0.06 6.76
C TRP A 233 7.13 -1.06 7.04
N PHE A 234 7.06 -2.24 6.39
CA PHE A 234 8.10 -3.26 6.41
C PHE A 234 8.80 -3.31 5.05
N ASP A 235 10.12 -3.17 5.08
CA ASP A 235 10.94 -3.33 3.90
C ASP A 235 11.35 -4.79 3.71
N GLY A 236 10.96 -5.38 2.58
CA GLY A 236 11.21 -6.80 2.30
C GLY A 236 10.31 -7.79 3.04
N GLY A 237 9.25 -7.29 3.70
CA GLY A 237 8.28 -8.13 4.41
C GLY A 237 8.74 -8.61 5.78
N VAL A 238 8.09 -9.66 6.29
CA VAL A 238 8.35 -10.23 7.62
C VAL A 238 8.53 -11.74 7.53
N LEU A 239 9.54 -12.27 8.23
CA LEU A 239 9.79 -13.69 8.33
C LEU A 239 8.67 -14.35 9.17
N PRO A 240 7.94 -15.35 8.62
CA PRO A 240 6.86 -15.99 9.37
C PRO A 240 7.37 -16.92 10.47
N PRO A 241 6.55 -17.22 11.50
CA PRO A 241 6.96 -18.06 12.64
C PRO A 241 7.41 -19.47 12.26
N ASP A 242 6.79 -20.09 11.26
CA ASP A 242 7.15 -21.42 10.76
C ASP A 242 8.50 -21.46 10.03
N LYS A 243 9.08 -20.30 9.75
CA LYS A 243 10.41 -20.11 9.16
C LYS A 243 11.43 -19.53 10.15
N GLY A 244 11.08 -19.41 11.41
CA GLY A 244 11.95 -18.93 12.48
C GLY A 244 11.78 -17.47 12.84
N GLY A 245 10.76 -16.78 12.32
CA GLY A 245 10.40 -15.43 12.69
C GLY A 245 9.53 -15.35 13.96
N ILE A 246 9.13 -14.13 14.33
CA ILE A 246 8.19 -13.89 15.44
C ILE A 246 6.74 -13.93 14.97
N ASP A 247 5.79 -14.09 15.91
CA ASP A 247 4.37 -13.92 15.65
C ASP A 247 4.01 -12.43 15.52
N MET A 248 4.28 -11.89 14.34
CA MET A 248 4.03 -10.51 13.98
C MET A 248 2.54 -10.18 13.91
N LEU A 249 1.72 -11.16 13.48
CA LEU A 249 0.28 -10.98 13.35
C LEU A 249 -0.36 -10.67 14.71
N SER A 250 -0.06 -11.49 15.72
CA SER A 250 -0.60 -11.25 17.07
C SER A 250 -0.14 -9.91 17.67
N LEU A 251 1.08 -9.46 17.37
CA LEU A 251 1.55 -8.14 17.82
C LEU A 251 0.77 -7.00 17.15
N LEU A 252 0.53 -7.07 15.83
CA LEU A 252 -0.25 -6.08 15.08
C LEU A 252 -1.69 -6.03 15.59
N GLU A 253 -2.35 -7.19 15.73
CA GLU A 253 -3.71 -7.27 16.23
C GLU A 253 -3.85 -6.68 17.64
N LYS A 254 -2.85 -6.90 18.48
CA LYS A 254 -2.84 -6.38 19.87
C LYS A 254 -2.66 -4.88 19.95
N TYR A 255 -1.74 -4.31 19.17
CA TYR A 255 -1.31 -2.92 19.38
C TYR A 255 -1.77 -1.96 18.28
N GLN A 256 -1.94 -2.42 17.03
CA GLN A 256 -2.18 -1.57 15.86
C GLN A 256 -3.16 -2.20 14.86
N SER A 257 -4.25 -2.79 15.36
CA SER A 257 -5.25 -3.48 14.54
C SER A 257 -5.92 -2.58 13.47
N GLY A 258 -5.90 -1.27 13.66
CA GLY A 258 -6.44 -0.26 12.75
C GLY A 258 -5.45 0.31 11.74
N ALA A 259 -4.16 0.00 11.85
CA ALA A 259 -3.14 0.50 10.95
C ALA A 259 -3.19 -0.20 9.58
N ILE A 260 -2.76 0.52 8.54
CA ILE A 260 -2.39 -0.08 7.25
C ILE A 260 -0.98 -0.65 7.38
N VAL A 261 -0.70 -1.78 6.73
CA VAL A 261 0.62 -2.42 6.81
C VAL A 261 1.16 -2.72 5.42
N PHE A 262 2.26 -2.08 5.08
CA PHE A 262 3.00 -2.33 3.85
C PHE A 262 3.83 -3.61 4.01
N GLN A 263 3.60 -4.59 3.12
CA GLN A 263 4.27 -5.90 3.13
C GLN A 263 4.18 -6.64 4.49
N GLY A 264 3.04 -6.52 5.16
CA GLY A 264 2.81 -7.15 6.46
C GLY A 264 2.62 -8.66 6.41
N PRO A 265 2.41 -9.31 7.59
CA PRO A 265 2.24 -10.74 7.69
C PRO A 265 0.94 -11.21 7.01
N TYR A 266 0.98 -12.46 6.53
CA TYR A 266 -0.22 -13.13 6.02
C TYR A 266 -1.30 -13.22 7.11
N GLY A 267 -2.55 -12.98 6.70
CA GLY A 267 -3.70 -13.00 7.62
C GLY A 267 -4.06 -11.63 8.19
N PHE A 268 -3.21 -10.62 8.10
CA PHE A 268 -3.59 -9.27 8.49
C PHE A 268 -4.44 -8.60 7.40
N ASN A 269 -5.63 -8.13 7.77
CA ASN A 269 -6.63 -7.68 6.79
C ASN A 269 -6.32 -6.32 6.14
N ASN A 270 -5.44 -5.51 6.74
CA ASN A 270 -5.14 -4.16 6.29
C ASN A 270 -3.80 -4.08 5.53
N ASN A 271 -3.38 -5.17 4.89
CA ASN A 271 -2.16 -5.19 4.09
C ASN A 271 -2.32 -4.36 2.81
N ILE A 272 -1.22 -3.72 2.42
CA ILE A 272 -1.00 -3.09 1.13
C ILE A 272 0.28 -3.66 0.51
N ARG A 273 0.40 -3.52 -0.81
CA ARG A 273 1.52 -4.07 -1.56
C ARG A 273 2.39 -3.00 -2.21
N TRP A 274 3.63 -3.36 -2.43
CA TRP A 274 4.53 -2.60 -3.28
C TRP A 274 4.16 -2.76 -4.76
N VAL A 275 4.30 -1.70 -5.55
CA VAL A 275 4.09 -1.77 -7.01
C VAL A 275 5.28 -2.33 -7.79
N GLY A 276 6.37 -2.68 -7.11
CA GLY A 276 7.50 -3.43 -7.65
C GLY A 276 8.65 -2.60 -8.21
N ASN A 277 8.65 -1.30 -7.99
CA ASN A 277 9.74 -0.41 -8.37
C ASN A 277 9.78 0.82 -7.46
N GLU A 278 10.97 1.43 -7.34
CA GLU A 278 11.20 2.69 -6.61
C GLU A 278 11.24 3.89 -7.58
N ASP A 279 10.67 3.75 -8.75
CA ASP A 279 10.54 4.82 -9.74
C ASP A 279 9.22 5.58 -9.63
N GLY A 280 8.30 5.16 -8.75
CA GLY A 280 6.99 5.77 -8.58
C GLY A 280 6.04 5.54 -9.74
N VAL A 281 6.16 4.43 -10.45
CA VAL A 281 5.34 4.12 -11.62
C VAL A 281 4.47 2.90 -11.35
N ALA A 282 3.18 3.13 -11.09
CA ALA A 282 2.21 2.05 -10.99
C ALA A 282 1.94 1.43 -12.36
N PRO A 283 1.79 0.09 -12.46
CA PRO A 283 1.38 -0.57 -13.69
C PRO A 283 -0.01 -0.12 -14.13
N TYR A 284 -0.38 -0.41 -15.38
CA TYR A 284 -1.75 -0.26 -15.85
C TYR A 284 -2.13 -1.46 -16.74
N PRO A 285 -3.26 -2.14 -16.48
CA PRO A 285 -4.21 -1.87 -15.39
C PRO A 285 -3.57 -2.09 -14.01
N CYS A 286 -4.17 -1.46 -12.97
CA CYS A 286 -3.79 -1.66 -11.58
C CYS A 286 -5.05 -1.92 -10.75
N TRP A 287 -5.10 -3.10 -10.11
CA TRP A 287 -6.23 -3.57 -9.32
C TRP A 287 -5.86 -3.62 -7.84
N ALA A 288 -6.78 -3.27 -6.96
CA ALA A 288 -6.58 -3.42 -5.53
C ALA A 288 -6.74 -4.87 -5.06
N CYS A 289 -7.58 -5.66 -5.72
CA CYS A 289 -7.61 -7.10 -5.48
C CYS A 289 -6.34 -7.78 -6.00
N ALA A 290 -5.92 -8.86 -5.34
CA ALA A 290 -4.70 -9.59 -5.66
C ALA A 290 -4.78 -11.06 -5.25
N ASP A 291 -3.89 -11.87 -5.84
CA ASP A 291 -3.54 -13.20 -5.35
C ASP A 291 -2.21 -13.13 -4.59
N SER A 292 -2.03 -13.98 -3.60
CA SER A 292 -0.77 -14.14 -2.90
C SER A 292 -0.02 -15.38 -3.35
N THR A 293 1.27 -15.33 -3.18
CA THR A 293 2.18 -16.47 -3.24
C THR A 293 3.16 -16.37 -2.08
N THR A 294 3.96 -17.41 -1.85
CA THR A 294 5.03 -17.38 -0.86
C THR A 294 6.39 -17.55 -1.54
N SER A 295 7.40 -16.84 -1.06
CA SER A 295 8.79 -17.07 -1.45
C SER A 295 9.28 -18.41 -0.93
N ALA A 296 10.47 -18.84 -1.34
CA ALA A 296 11.13 -20.05 -0.82
C ALA A 296 11.35 -19.99 0.71
N THR A 297 11.49 -18.79 1.28
CA THR A 297 11.63 -18.56 2.72
C THR A 297 10.29 -18.40 3.45
N GLY A 298 9.16 -18.50 2.74
CA GLY A 298 7.83 -18.40 3.34
C GLY A 298 7.29 -16.99 3.48
N VAL A 299 8.05 -15.95 3.08
CA VAL A 299 7.56 -14.57 3.07
C VAL A 299 6.47 -14.41 2.01
N ILE A 300 5.38 -13.77 2.40
CA ILE A 300 4.25 -13.53 1.49
C ILE A 300 4.63 -12.51 0.43
N GLN A 301 4.35 -12.86 -0.81
CA GLN A 301 4.50 -12.00 -1.98
C GLN A 301 3.18 -11.91 -2.74
N ILE A 302 2.95 -10.79 -3.39
CA ILE A 302 1.81 -10.63 -4.27
C ILE A 302 2.15 -11.18 -5.65
N LYS A 303 1.27 -12.03 -6.16
CA LYS A 303 1.41 -12.59 -7.50
C LYS A 303 0.96 -11.58 -8.54
N GLY A 304 1.93 -11.05 -9.27
CA GLY A 304 1.70 -10.04 -10.31
C GLY A 304 1.53 -8.62 -9.76
N LEU A 305 2.29 -7.69 -10.32
CA LEU A 305 2.34 -6.30 -9.85
C LEU A 305 1.06 -5.51 -10.17
N ASN A 306 0.34 -5.92 -11.21
CA ASN A 306 -0.94 -5.32 -11.62
C ASN A 306 -2.09 -5.61 -10.65
N GLY A 307 -1.92 -6.55 -9.73
CA GLY A 307 -3.03 -7.16 -9.02
C GLY A 307 -3.86 -8.10 -9.92
N ASN A 308 -4.97 -8.59 -9.38
CA ASN A 308 -5.91 -9.45 -10.10
C ASN A 308 -7.34 -9.07 -9.70
N PRO A 309 -8.20 -8.61 -10.61
CA PRO A 309 -9.58 -8.22 -10.28
C PRO A 309 -10.43 -9.37 -9.73
N GLU A 310 -10.04 -10.62 -10.01
CA GLU A 310 -10.65 -11.85 -9.47
C GLU A 310 -9.88 -12.39 -8.25
N GLY A 311 -8.91 -11.62 -7.73
CA GLY A 311 -8.09 -12.00 -6.58
C GLY A 311 -8.91 -12.18 -5.30
N ASN A 312 -8.42 -13.02 -4.41
CA ASN A 312 -9.14 -13.47 -3.23
C ASN A 312 -8.95 -12.59 -1.99
N PHE A 313 -8.10 -11.54 -2.07
CA PHE A 313 -7.94 -10.57 -0.99
C PHE A 313 -7.69 -9.16 -1.51
N TRP A 314 -8.08 -8.17 -0.69
CA TRP A 314 -7.88 -6.76 -1.00
C TRP A 314 -6.50 -6.32 -0.52
N CYS A 315 -5.65 -5.89 -1.45
CA CYS A 315 -4.28 -5.46 -1.18
C CYS A 315 -3.87 -4.37 -2.17
N PRO A 316 -4.33 -3.12 -1.99
CA PRO A 316 -4.07 -2.02 -2.91
C PRO A 316 -2.58 -1.70 -2.97
N GLY A 317 -2.15 -1.10 -4.07
CA GLY A 317 -0.75 -0.77 -4.32
C GLY A 317 -0.34 0.57 -3.74
N GLU A 318 0.88 0.65 -3.20
CA GLU A 318 1.59 1.89 -2.93
C GLU A 318 2.80 2.01 -3.87
N ALA A 319 2.98 3.19 -4.44
CA ALA A 319 4.07 3.50 -5.36
C ALA A 319 5.00 4.52 -4.69
N ASP A 320 6.15 4.04 -4.29
CA ASP A 320 7.20 4.81 -3.61
C ASP A 320 8.31 5.23 -4.58
N PHE A 321 8.94 6.35 -4.29
CA PHE A 321 10.13 6.81 -4.98
C PHE A 321 10.82 7.91 -4.19
N PRO A 322 12.17 8.02 -4.25
CA PRO A 322 12.87 9.14 -3.66
C PRO A 322 12.64 10.43 -4.48
N LEU A 323 12.50 11.56 -3.79
CA LEU A 323 12.43 12.88 -4.43
C LEU A 323 13.71 13.16 -5.24
N ARG A 324 14.85 12.65 -4.78
CA ARG A 324 16.14 12.72 -5.46
C ARG A 324 16.39 11.41 -6.21
N LYS A 325 16.87 11.50 -7.44
CA LYS A 325 17.23 10.33 -8.25
C LYS A 325 18.72 10.41 -8.60
N ASN A 326 19.49 9.51 -8.05
CA ASN A 326 20.93 9.43 -8.29
C ASN A 326 21.39 7.97 -8.39
N ASN A 327 22.68 7.79 -8.69
CA ASN A 327 23.32 6.47 -8.82
C ASN A 327 24.09 6.07 -7.56
N SER A 328 23.78 6.68 -6.40
CA SER A 328 24.37 6.28 -5.11
C SER A 328 23.87 4.88 -4.70
N PHE A 329 24.54 4.30 -3.70
CA PHE A 329 24.15 3.01 -3.12
C PHE A 329 22.67 2.98 -2.65
N ASP A 330 22.18 4.11 -2.15
CA ASP A 330 20.83 4.28 -1.63
C ASP A 330 19.82 4.84 -2.64
N GLY A 331 20.22 5.04 -3.92
CA GLY A 331 19.31 5.48 -4.98
C GLY A 331 18.70 6.87 -4.82
N GLY A 332 19.11 7.64 -3.80
CA GLY A 332 18.57 8.96 -3.46
C GLY A 332 17.64 8.98 -2.25
N TRP A 333 17.53 7.88 -1.53
CA TRP A 333 16.74 7.81 -0.29
C TRP A 333 17.37 8.56 0.89
N PHE A 334 18.72 8.68 0.90
CA PHE A 334 19.43 9.45 1.91
C PHE A 334 20.06 10.70 1.33
N TRP A 335 20.27 11.70 2.19
CA TRP A 335 20.93 12.93 1.80
C TRP A 335 22.43 12.74 1.60
N HIS A 336 22.93 13.30 0.51
CA HIS A 336 24.33 13.47 0.23
C HIS A 336 24.63 14.92 -0.13
N LYS A 337 25.79 15.42 0.28
CA LYS A 337 26.21 16.79 0.01
C LYS A 337 26.41 17.01 -1.49
N ASN A 338 26.04 18.20 -1.96
CA ASN A 338 26.21 18.65 -3.37
C ASN A 338 25.44 17.78 -4.41
N GLN A 339 24.26 17.26 -4.07
CA GLN A 339 23.43 16.49 -4.98
C GLN A 339 22.04 17.13 -5.24
N ASP A 340 21.92 18.45 -5.18
CA ASP A 340 20.66 19.15 -5.40
C ASP A 340 20.20 19.08 -6.87
N ASP A 341 21.10 18.82 -7.81
CA ASP A 341 20.82 18.55 -9.21
C ASP A 341 20.10 17.19 -9.44
N SER A 342 20.17 16.29 -8.46
CA SER A 342 19.46 15.01 -8.49
C SER A 342 17.97 15.11 -8.14
N ILE A 343 17.49 16.28 -7.69
CA ILE A 343 16.08 16.51 -7.37
C ILE A 343 15.24 16.41 -8.65
N ARG A 344 14.22 15.56 -8.64
CA ARG A 344 13.30 15.37 -9.76
C ARG A 344 12.68 16.69 -10.19
N SER A 345 12.56 16.89 -11.50
CA SER A 345 11.91 18.07 -12.06
C SER A 345 10.41 18.12 -11.70
N LEU A 346 9.81 19.31 -11.72
CA LEU A 346 8.36 19.47 -11.52
C LEU A 346 7.56 18.67 -12.56
N GLY A 347 8.04 18.62 -13.81
CA GLY A 347 7.41 17.84 -14.88
C GLY A 347 7.36 16.33 -14.56
N GLU A 348 8.49 15.75 -14.06
CA GLU A 348 8.56 14.36 -13.65
C GLU A 348 7.60 14.07 -12.49
N LEU A 349 7.57 14.93 -11.46
CA LEU A 349 6.67 14.74 -10.31
C LEU A 349 5.19 14.77 -10.72
N ASN A 350 4.82 15.66 -11.65
CA ASN A 350 3.47 15.70 -12.21
C ASN A 350 3.14 14.42 -12.99
N GLU A 351 4.08 13.92 -13.77
CA GLU A 351 3.92 12.65 -14.50
C GLU A 351 3.77 11.48 -13.53
N LEU A 352 4.57 11.45 -12.46
CA LEU A 352 4.46 10.44 -11.41
C LEU A 352 3.11 10.48 -10.69
N TYR A 353 2.56 11.67 -10.39
CA TYR A 353 1.22 11.77 -9.82
C TYR A 353 0.15 11.14 -10.73
N LEU A 354 0.23 11.36 -12.04
CA LEU A 354 -0.68 10.76 -13.01
C LEU A 354 -0.47 9.24 -13.16
N LYS A 355 0.76 8.76 -12.91
CA LYS A 355 1.14 7.33 -12.99
C LYS A 355 1.00 6.58 -11.66
N THR A 356 0.69 7.25 -10.56
CA THR A 356 0.43 6.67 -9.24
C THR A 356 -1.03 6.86 -8.86
N VAL A 357 -1.40 8.03 -8.31
CA VAL A 357 -2.76 8.37 -7.91
C VAL A 357 -3.74 8.24 -9.08
N GLY A 358 -3.32 8.64 -10.27
CA GLY A 358 -4.11 8.46 -11.50
C GLY A 358 -4.21 7.02 -12.01
N ARG A 359 -3.61 6.05 -11.31
CA ARG A 359 -3.64 4.60 -11.63
C ARG A 359 -4.00 3.74 -10.44
N ASN A 360 -4.88 4.24 -9.56
CA ASN A 360 -5.44 3.47 -8.44
C ASN A 360 -4.42 3.03 -7.39
N THR A 361 -3.38 3.85 -7.12
CA THR A 361 -2.40 3.63 -6.04
C THR A 361 -2.22 4.89 -5.21
N ASN A 362 -1.68 4.74 -4.00
CA ASN A 362 -1.14 5.89 -3.29
C ASN A 362 0.28 6.20 -3.79
N MET A 363 0.64 7.47 -3.74
CA MET A 363 1.96 8.02 -4.05
C MET A 363 2.72 8.26 -2.76
N LEU A 364 3.88 7.64 -2.58
CA LEU A 364 4.74 7.83 -1.41
C LEU A 364 6.06 8.48 -1.82
N ILE A 365 6.29 9.72 -1.39
CA ILE A 365 7.48 10.51 -1.74
C ILE A 365 8.54 10.35 -0.66
N GLY A 366 9.71 9.81 -1.00
CA GLY A 366 10.88 9.76 -0.15
C GLY A 366 11.52 11.14 -0.01
N ILE A 367 11.63 11.65 1.20
CA ILE A 367 12.20 12.96 1.53
C ILE A 367 13.44 12.74 2.37
N VAL A 368 14.55 13.35 1.94
CA VAL A 368 15.82 13.28 2.67
C VAL A 368 15.89 14.32 3.78
N VAL A 369 16.65 14.00 4.82
CA VAL A 369 17.02 14.92 5.90
C VAL A 369 18.53 15.06 5.91
N ASP A 370 19.03 16.28 5.92
CA ASP A 370 20.48 16.56 5.92
C ASP A 370 21.13 16.36 7.30
N ASN A 371 22.45 16.50 7.37
CA ASN A 371 23.21 16.31 8.61
C ASN A 371 22.96 17.38 9.69
N ARG A 372 22.28 18.49 9.37
CA ARG A 372 21.78 19.46 10.36
C ARG A 372 20.50 18.95 11.04
N GLY A 373 19.78 18.01 10.42
CA GLY A 373 18.48 17.51 10.85
C GLY A 373 17.32 18.28 10.21
N LEU A 374 17.51 18.84 9.02
CA LEU A 374 16.52 19.60 8.25
C LEU A 374 16.29 18.97 6.87
N VAL A 375 15.11 19.13 6.34
CA VAL A 375 14.85 18.92 4.89
C VAL A 375 15.55 20.07 4.16
N PRO A 376 16.41 19.81 3.15
CA PRO A 376 17.13 20.86 2.44
C PRO A 376 16.20 21.87 1.76
N ASP A 377 16.60 23.14 1.65
CA ASP A 377 15.78 24.19 1.06
C ASP A 377 15.39 23.93 -0.38
N ALA A 378 16.27 23.29 -1.16
CA ALA A 378 15.98 22.89 -2.54
C ALA A 378 14.86 21.86 -2.63
N ASP A 379 14.82 20.88 -1.71
CA ASP A 379 13.75 19.90 -1.59
C ASP A 379 12.43 20.55 -1.16
N MET A 380 12.48 21.44 -0.12
CA MET A 380 11.33 22.21 0.33
C MET A 380 10.70 23.02 -0.82
N LYS A 381 11.53 23.68 -1.62
CA LYS A 381 11.08 24.45 -2.79
C LYS A 381 10.37 23.53 -3.79
N ARG A 382 11.00 22.40 -4.17
CA ARG A 382 10.43 21.48 -5.17
C ARG A 382 9.12 20.86 -4.69
N LEU A 383 9.03 20.45 -3.42
CA LEU A 383 7.81 19.91 -2.83
C LEU A 383 6.67 20.96 -2.83
N THR A 384 7.00 22.21 -2.54
CA THR A 384 6.03 23.33 -2.58
C THR A 384 5.56 23.61 -4.03
N GLU A 385 6.47 23.63 -4.99
CA GLU A 385 6.14 23.77 -6.41
C GLU A 385 5.19 22.66 -6.87
N PHE A 386 5.49 21.41 -6.51
CA PHE A 386 4.67 20.24 -6.85
C PHE A 386 3.26 20.33 -6.25
N GLY A 387 3.14 20.56 -4.95
CA GLY A 387 1.82 20.68 -4.30
C GLY A 387 0.96 21.81 -4.87
N ASN A 388 1.59 22.95 -5.19
CA ASN A 388 0.90 24.06 -5.84
C ASN A 388 0.44 23.69 -7.26
N GLU A 389 1.27 23.01 -8.04
CA GLU A 389 0.94 22.58 -9.40
C GLU A 389 -0.25 21.61 -9.41
N ILE A 390 -0.24 20.58 -8.56
CA ILE A 390 -1.37 19.62 -8.44
C ILE A 390 -2.66 20.36 -8.04
N LYS A 391 -2.57 21.24 -7.04
CA LYS A 391 -3.71 22.05 -6.61
C LYS A 391 -4.25 22.91 -7.76
N ASN A 392 -3.38 23.55 -8.53
CA ASN A 392 -3.77 24.40 -9.65
C ASN A 392 -4.41 23.59 -10.79
N GLN A 393 -3.82 22.43 -11.15
CA GLN A 393 -4.33 21.56 -12.22
C GLN A 393 -5.76 21.08 -11.95
N PHE A 394 -6.10 20.80 -10.69
CA PHE A 394 -7.40 20.26 -10.30
C PHE A 394 -8.26 21.26 -9.51
N SER A 395 -7.99 22.57 -9.63
CA SER A 395 -8.77 23.62 -8.94
C SER A 395 -10.07 23.97 -9.65
N LYS A 396 -10.06 24.06 -11.00
CA LYS A 396 -11.19 24.51 -11.81
C LYS A 396 -11.96 23.33 -12.37
N ILE A 397 -13.05 22.96 -11.71
CA ILE A 397 -13.96 21.91 -12.19
C ILE A 397 -14.82 22.49 -13.32
N LEU A 398 -14.70 21.92 -14.52
CA LEU A 398 -15.49 22.29 -15.71
C LEU A 398 -16.89 21.65 -15.69
N GLY A 399 -17.01 20.50 -15.06
CA GLY A 399 -18.24 19.76 -14.88
C GLY A 399 -18.03 18.50 -14.05
N SER A 400 -19.11 18.01 -13.42
CA SER A 400 -19.09 16.82 -12.59
C SER A 400 -20.37 16.00 -12.74
N ALA A 401 -20.25 14.70 -12.54
CA ALA A 401 -21.35 13.75 -12.45
C ALA A 401 -21.00 12.62 -11.47
N SER A 402 -22.01 11.95 -10.94
CA SER A 402 -21.89 10.71 -10.19
C SER A 402 -23.16 9.89 -10.37
N GLY A 403 -23.13 8.58 -10.12
CA GLY A 403 -24.31 7.74 -10.21
C GLY A 403 -24.02 6.28 -10.48
N GLN A 404 -25.10 5.54 -10.61
CA GLN A 404 -25.09 4.11 -10.94
C GLN A 404 -25.40 3.88 -12.42
N GLY A 405 -25.00 2.73 -12.94
CA GLY A 405 -25.30 2.29 -14.31
C GLY A 405 -24.16 2.50 -15.29
N ASN A 406 -24.43 2.11 -16.54
CA ASN A 406 -23.39 1.96 -17.55
C ASN A 406 -23.08 3.26 -18.34
N LEU A 407 -23.79 4.34 -18.07
CA LEU A 407 -23.59 5.59 -18.80
C LEU A 407 -23.71 6.80 -17.87
N LEU A 408 -22.64 7.60 -17.80
CA LEU A 408 -22.66 8.91 -17.20
C LEU A 408 -22.27 9.96 -18.23
N SER A 409 -22.87 11.17 -18.10
CA SER A 409 -22.58 12.27 -19.02
C SER A 409 -22.43 13.57 -18.27
N ILE A 410 -21.50 14.39 -18.72
CA ILE A 410 -21.34 15.79 -18.35
C ILE A 410 -21.63 16.64 -19.60
N ARG A 411 -22.51 17.63 -19.49
CA ARG A 411 -22.75 18.63 -20.52
C ARG A 411 -22.24 19.97 -20.01
N PHE A 412 -21.44 20.65 -20.82
CA PHE A 412 -20.94 21.98 -20.51
C PHE A 412 -21.93 23.04 -21.02
N LYS A 413 -22.04 24.18 -20.28
CA LYS A 413 -22.88 25.31 -20.71
C LYS A 413 -22.39 26.00 -21.98
N SER A 414 -21.06 25.95 -22.20
CA SER A 414 -20.36 26.42 -23.38
C SER A 414 -19.18 25.50 -23.66
N PRO A 415 -18.63 25.43 -24.88
CA PRO A 415 -17.45 24.65 -25.18
C PRO A 415 -16.30 24.93 -24.21
N GLN A 416 -15.68 23.87 -23.65
CA GLN A 416 -14.57 23.94 -22.69
C GLN A 416 -13.35 23.19 -23.21
N TYR A 417 -12.16 23.73 -22.93
CA TYR A 417 -10.91 22.99 -23.15
C TYR A 417 -10.71 22.03 -21.97
N VAL A 418 -10.85 20.72 -22.24
CA VAL A 418 -10.71 19.68 -21.23
C VAL A 418 -9.32 19.08 -21.30
N LYS A 419 -8.59 19.08 -20.21
CA LYS A 419 -7.25 18.50 -20.09
C LYS A 419 -7.25 17.16 -19.38
N TYR A 420 -8.07 17.03 -18.34
CA TYR A 420 -8.16 15.82 -17.52
C TYR A 420 -9.60 15.38 -17.30
N VAL A 421 -9.81 14.07 -17.27
CA VAL A 421 -11.03 13.44 -16.74
C VAL A 421 -10.63 12.56 -15.56
N VAL A 422 -11.18 12.87 -14.39
CA VAL A 422 -11.00 12.08 -13.16
C VAL A 422 -12.21 11.20 -12.94
N ILE A 423 -11.98 9.92 -12.74
CA ILE A 423 -13.01 8.91 -12.50
C ILE A 423 -12.69 8.19 -11.19
N GLN A 424 -13.70 7.98 -10.33
CA GLN A 424 -13.58 7.17 -9.11
C GLN A 424 -14.76 6.21 -9.00
N GLU A 425 -14.49 4.95 -8.71
CA GLU A 425 -15.51 4.00 -8.27
C GLU A 425 -15.83 4.19 -6.78
N ASP A 426 -17.01 3.76 -6.37
CA ASP A 426 -17.27 3.47 -4.96
C ASP A 426 -16.67 2.11 -4.62
N ILE A 427 -15.41 2.11 -4.23
CA ILE A 427 -14.64 0.89 -3.92
C ILE A 427 -15.09 0.21 -2.61
N SER A 428 -15.97 0.83 -1.80
CA SER A 428 -16.51 0.18 -0.58
C SER A 428 -17.21 -1.15 -0.86
N LYS A 429 -17.60 -1.35 -2.11
CA LYS A 429 -18.22 -2.58 -2.62
C LYS A 429 -17.32 -3.38 -3.56
N GLY A 430 -16.02 -3.11 -3.53
CA GLY A 430 -15.04 -3.69 -4.43
C GLY A 430 -14.90 -2.95 -5.76
N GLU A 431 -13.85 -3.26 -6.50
CA GLU A 431 -13.66 -2.80 -7.88
C GLU A 431 -14.53 -3.64 -8.82
N ARG A 432 -15.44 -3.01 -9.54
CA ARG A 432 -16.42 -3.70 -10.39
C ARG A 432 -16.18 -3.50 -11.87
N ILE A 433 -15.66 -2.34 -12.27
CA ILE A 433 -15.49 -1.99 -13.68
C ILE A 433 -14.30 -2.74 -14.24
N ARG A 434 -14.50 -3.39 -15.39
CA ARG A 434 -13.50 -4.19 -16.13
C ARG A 434 -13.10 -3.56 -17.45
N GLU A 435 -14.03 -2.77 -18.06
CA GLU A 435 -13.76 -2.02 -19.29
C GLU A 435 -14.67 -0.80 -19.37
N TYR A 436 -14.10 0.33 -19.80
CA TYR A 436 -14.83 1.57 -20.03
C TYR A 436 -14.29 2.30 -21.26
N SER A 437 -15.08 3.25 -21.76
CA SER A 437 -14.65 4.22 -22.77
C SER A 437 -15.09 5.63 -22.41
N ILE A 438 -14.29 6.60 -22.82
CA ILE A 438 -14.62 8.02 -22.75
C ILE A 438 -14.80 8.55 -24.16
N ALA A 439 -15.92 9.24 -24.37
CA ALA A 439 -16.20 9.98 -25.59
C ALA A 439 -16.42 11.46 -25.28
N GLY A 440 -15.97 12.34 -26.16
CA GLY A 440 -16.25 13.77 -26.13
C GLY A 440 -17.33 14.14 -27.16
N MET A 441 -17.98 15.28 -26.93
CA MET A 441 -18.84 15.94 -27.90
C MET A 441 -18.10 17.16 -28.46
N GLU A 442 -17.67 17.11 -29.73
CA GLU A 442 -16.93 18.15 -30.42
C GLU A 442 -17.74 18.64 -31.62
N ASN A 443 -18.14 19.90 -31.67
CA ASN A 443 -18.97 20.47 -32.74
C ASN A 443 -20.23 19.66 -33.08
N GLY A 444 -20.91 19.14 -32.05
CA GLY A 444 -22.11 18.31 -32.20
C GLY A 444 -21.85 16.82 -32.51
N ASN A 445 -20.60 16.44 -32.84
CA ASN A 445 -20.22 15.08 -33.16
C ASN A 445 -19.65 14.34 -31.95
N ARG A 446 -19.95 13.05 -31.81
CA ARG A 446 -19.32 12.18 -30.82
C ARG A 446 -17.94 11.74 -31.34
N ILE A 447 -16.90 11.98 -30.54
CA ILE A 447 -15.54 11.53 -30.80
C ILE A 447 -15.12 10.57 -29.70
N ASN A 448 -14.41 9.49 -30.05
CA ASN A 448 -13.79 8.61 -29.07
C ASN A 448 -12.50 9.23 -28.56
N ILE A 449 -12.34 9.30 -27.24
CA ILE A 449 -11.14 9.86 -26.58
C ILE A 449 -10.22 8.75 -26.15
N CYS A 450 -10.69 7.84 -25.30
CA CYS A 450 -9.89 6.72 -24.82
C CYS A 450 -10.79 5.52 -24.41
N LYS A 451 -10.11 4.39 -24.21
CA LYS A 451 -10.64 3.20 -23.55
C LYS A 451 -9.69 2.80 -22.42
N GLY A 452 -10.25 2.18 -21.38
CA GLY A 452 -9.48 1.70 -20.25
C GLY A 452 -10.13 0.47 -19.61
N THR A 453 -9.40 -0.11 -18.66
CA THR A 453 -9.80 -1.34 -17.96
C THR A 453 -10.10 -1.09 -16.48
N SER A 454 -9.10 -0.72 -15.67
CA SER A 454 -9.28 -0.47 -14.24
C SER A 454 -9.55 1.00 -13.95
N ILE A 455 -10.48 1.28 -13.05
CA ILE A 455 -10.72 2.61 -12.47
C ILE A 455 -10.29 2.59 -10.99
N GLY A 456 -10.95 1.76 -10.18
CA GLY A 456 -10.70 1.65 -8.75
C GLY A 456 -10.95 2.95 -7.99
N HIS A 457 -10.12 3.21 -6.96
CA HIS A 457 -10.25 4.43 -6.17
C HIS A 457 -10.13 5.69 -7.02
N LYS A 458 -9.15 5.77 -7.92
CA LYS A 458 -8.98 6.92 -8.83
C LYS A 458 -8.28 6.55 -10.13
N ARG A 459 -8.88 7.01 -11.23
CA ARG A 459 -8.30 7.02 -12.55
C ARG A 459 -8.27 8.43 -13.10
N ILE A 460 -7.13 8.87 -13.64
CA ILE A 460 -6.98 10.16 -14.33
C ILE A 460 -6.65 9.89 -15.79
N GLU A 461 -7.55 10.29 -16.68
CA GLU A 461 -7.33 10.24 -18.13
C GLU A 461 -6.91 11.60 -18.67
N ILE A 462 -5.87 11.59 -19.49
CA ILE A 462 -5.33 12.78 -20.13
C ILE A 462 -6.08 13.02 -21.44
N ILE A 463 -6.73 14.16 -21.56
CA ILE A 463 -7.39 14.61 -22.77
C ILE A 463 -6.48 15.62 -23.45
N ARG A 464 -6.12 15.40 -24.69
CA ARG A 464 -5.16 16.24 -25.41
C ARG A 464 -5.69 17.67 -25.71
N ASN A 465 -6.12 18.39 -24.65
CA ASN A 465 -6.58 19.77 -24.68
C ASN A 465 -7.59 20.05 -25.81
N ARG A 466 -8.67 19.29 -25.87
CA ARG A 466 -9.74 19.42 -26.88
C ARG A 466 -10.84 20.32 -26.37
N GLN A 467 -11.40 21.12 -27.29
CA GLN A 467 -12.58 21.95 -27.01
C GLN A 467 -13.85 21.08 -27.15
N LEU A 468 -14.50 20.80 -26.05
CA LEU A 468 -15.64 19.89 -25.98
C LEU A 468 -16.87 20.57 -25.41
N THR A 469 -18.07 20.16 -25.85
CA THR A 469 -19.36 20.59 -25.29
C THR A 469 -19.88 19.60 -24.23
N GLY A 470 -19.20 18.46 -24.05
CA GLY A 470 -19.51 17.48 -23.02
C GLY A 470 -18.64 16.24 -23.10
N ILE A 471 -18.74 15.41 -22.06
CA ILE A 471 -18.04 14.12 -21.90
C ILE A 471 -19.08 13.03 -21.62
N LYS A 472 -18.87 11.84 -22.18
CA LYS A 472 -19.62 10.62 -21.88
C LYS A 472 -18.65 9.53 -21.41
N LEU A 473 -18.91 8.99 -20.23
CA LEU A 473 -18.29 7.78 -19.71
C LEU A 473 -19.25 6.62 -19.96
N GLN A 474 -18.81 5.63 -20.73
CA GLN A 474 -19.54 4.38 -20.99
C GLN A 474 -18.80 3.23 -20.32
N ILE A 475 -19.45 2.53 -19.40
CA ILE A 475 -18.97 1.27 -18.85
C ILE A 475 -19.35 0.16 -19.84
N ILE A 476 -18.34 -0.54 -20.35
CA ILE A 476 -18.50 -1.58 -21.37
C ILE A 476 -18.67 -2.94 -20.71
N LYS A 477 -17.85 -3.21 -19.65
CA LYS A 477 -17.87 -4.45 -18.89
C LYS A 477 -17.72 -4.17 -17.41
N SER A 478 -18.54 -4.84 -16.58
CA SER A 478 -18.45 -4.78 -15.12
C SER A 478 -18.89 -6.08 -14.47
N GLU A 479 -18.43 -6.35 -13.26
CA GLU A 479 -18.90 -7.38 -12.36
C GLU A 479 -19.91 -6.76 -11.37
N GLY A 480 -21.21 -6.94 -11.63
CA GLY A 480 -22.29 -6.27 -10.92
C GLY A 480 -22.51 -4.81 -11.36
N ASP A 481 -23.37 -4.09 -10.64
CA ASP A 481 -23.77 -2.73 -10.99
C ASP A 481 -22.66 -1.71 -10.79
N PRO A 482 -22.22 -0.99 -11.84
CA PRO A 482 -21.19 0.03 -11.72
C PRO A 482 -21.66 1.20 -10.82
N GLN A 483 -20.78 1.67 -9.95
CA GLN A 483 -21.03 2.84 -9.11
C GLN A 483 -19.87 3.81 -9.27
N ILE A 484 -20.12 4.93 -9.92
CA ILE A 484 -19.17 6.03 -10.08
C ILE A 484 -19.45 7.08 -9.01
N SER A 485 -18.56 7.18 -8.05
CA SER A 485 -18.64 8.18 -6.99
C SER A 485 -18.24 9.57 -7.50
N ILE A 486 -17.28 9.62 -8.44
CA ILE A 486 -16.80 10.86 -9.05
C ILE A 486 -16.52 10.65 -10.54
N LEU A 487 -17.09 11.56 -11.37
CA LEU A 487 -16.66 11.85 -12.72
C LEU A 487 -16.50 13.37 -12.82
N LYS A 488 -15.27 13.87 -13.00
CA LYS A 488 -14.98 15.30 -13.09
C LYS A 488 -14.10 15.61 -14.28
N CYS A 489 -14.33 16.78 -14.88
CA CYS A 489 -13.51 17.33 -15.97
C CYS A 489 -12.76 18.58 -15.49
N TYR A 490 -11.49 18.70 -15.93
CA TYR A 490 -10.58 19.79 -15.61
C TYR A 490 -9.87 20.30 -16.86
#